data_f6ce66059159233e911de0bec23ad229
#
_entry.id   f6ce66059159233e911de0bec23ad229
#
_cell.length_a   1.000
_cell.length_b   1.000
_cell.length_c   1.000
_cell.angle_alpha   90.00
_cell.angle_beta   90.00
_cell.angle_gamma   90.00
#
_symmetry.space_group_name_H-M   'P 1'
#
loop_
_entity.id
_entity.type
_entity.pdbx_description
1 polymer ?
#
loop_
_entity_poly.entity_id
_entity_poly.type
_entity_poly.pdbx_seq_one_letter_code
_entity_poly.pdbx_strand_id
1 'polypeptide(L)'
;AIEVPRSDNAWIDGLTDGYRWGITATDPAVGYTFISPTFDRPGGTFGGYPSWGWSDQERRLLEGAMEEISAVCSLQFDDRGDDNDDGVEIWYYNLDKRQSDGSYGFAYTPGSDSDEGLVAINWSTYQNADGSFKNSIASGSFYGITFLHELSHAVGLKHPHDKGLFDQPRFPGLTRRSNEFRDKGDFDQNAHPFTQLTYVDKGARNGMVPESIEAYGFLQTPGALDIA
;
A
#
# COMPACT_ATOMS: atom_id res chain seq x y z
N ALA A 1 -10.12 -10.62 -9.70
CA ALA A 1 -10.73 -9.47 -9.01
C ALA A 1 -12.22 -9.32 -9.30
N ILE A 2 -12.97 -8.60 -8.47
CA ILE A 2 -14.40 -8.33 -8.59
C ILE A 2 -14.60 -6.82 -8.59
N GLU A 3 -15.45 -6.31 -9.53
CA GLU A 3 -15.81 -4.89 -9.60
C GLU A 3 -16.50 -4.42 -8.30
N VAL A 4 -16.11 -3.24 -7.81
CA VAL A 4 -16.73 -2.56 -6.68
C VAL A 4 -17.59 -1.42 -7.20
N PRO A 5 -18.93 -1.52 -7.10
CA PRO A 5 -19.80 -0.42 -7.49
C PRO A 5 -19.60 0.80 -6.60
N ARG A 6 -19.99 1.96 -7.09
CA ARG A 6 -20.00 3.18 -6.26
C ARG A 6 -20.95 3.02 -5.07
N SER A 7 -20.50 3.52 -3.93
CA SER A 7 -21.24 3.44 -2.67
C SER A 7 -22.23 4.60 -2.45
N ASP A 8 -22.20 5.62 -3.34
CA ASP A 8 -22.85 6.93 -3.15
C ASP A 8 -22.31 7.75 -1.97
N ASN A 9 -21.20 7.30 -1.37
CA ASN A 9 -20.43 8.07 -0.39
C ASN A 9 -19.13 8.57 -1.06
N ALA A 10 -19.04 9.86 -1.28
CA ALA A 10 -17.94 10.46 -2.03
C ALA A 10 -16.56 10.27 -1.36
N TRP A 11 -16.50 10.07 -0.05
CA TRP A 11 -15.24 9.78 0.66
C TRP A 11 -14.79 8.35 0.46
N ILE A 12 -15.70 7.39 0.54
CA ILE A 12 -15.42 5.97 0.25
C ILE A 12 -15.02 5.81 -1.22
N ASP A 13 -15.86 6.31 -2.12
CA ASP A 13 -15.61 6.22 -3.57
C ASP A 13 -14.32 6.96 -3.96
N GLY A 14 -13.97 8.03 -3.23
CA GLY A 14 -12.75 8.80 -3.44
C GLY A 14 -11.46 8.06 -3.11
N LEU A 15 -11.53 6.98 -2.33
CA LEU A 15 -10.38 6.14 -1.95
C LEU A 15 -10.44 4.74 -2.58
N THR A 16 -11.58 4.31 -3.11
CA THR A 16 -11.74 3.00 -3.76
C THR A 16 -11.26 3.05 -5.19
N ASP A 17 -10.41 2.11 -5.62
CA ASP A 17 -9.91 2.05 -7.01
C ASP A 17 -10.94 1.50 -8.00
N GLY A 18 -11.81 0.58 -7.58
CA GLY A 18 -12.88 0.03 -8.39
C GLY A 18 -12.89 -1.49 -8.47
N TYR A 19 -11.87 -2.16 -7.97
CA TYR A 19 -11.84 -3.61 -7.83
C TYR A 19 -11.48 -4.04 -6.40
N ARG A 20 -11.88 -5.25 -6.05
CA ARG A 20 -11.48 -5.97 -4.84
C ARG A 20 -11.19 -7.44 -5.15
N TRP A 21 -10.54 -8.13 -4.24
CA TRP A 21 -10.39 -9.58 -4.34
C TRP A 21 -11.73 -10.31 -4.24
N GLY A 22 -11.80 -11.48 -4.85
CA GLY A 22 -13.01 -12.31 -4.90
C GLY A 22 -13.30 -13.07 -3.62
N ILE A 23 -13.02 -12.47 -2.47
CA ILE A 23 -13.29 -13.05 -1.15
C ILE A 23 -14.78 -13.02 -0.80
N THR A 24 -15.19 -13.97 0.04
CA THR A 24 -16.56 -14.10 0.52
C THR A 24 -16.60 -14.13 2.06
N ALA A 25 -17.79 -14.01 2.65
CA ALA A 25 -17.93 -14.14 4.10
C ALA A 25 -17.55 -15.53 4.64
N THR A 26 -17.59 -16.56 3.79
CA THR A 26 -17.20 -17.95 4.13
C THR A 26 -15.76 -18.28 3.77
N ASP A 27 -15.12 -17.45 2.94
CA ASP A 27 -13.71 -17.53 2.56
C ASP A 27 -13.14 -16.10 2.45
N PRO A 28 -12.82 -15.48 3.58
CA PRO A 28 -12.36 -14.09 3.62
C PRO A 28 -10.84 -13.94 3.39
N ALA A 29 -10.13 -15.04 3.11
CA ALA A 29 -8.68 -15.05 3.04
C ALA A 29 -8.18 -14.52 1.69
N VAL A 30 -7.13 -13.70 1.74
CA VAL A 30 -6.28 -13.28 0.62
C VAL A 30 -4.93 -13.94 0.83
N GLY A 31 -4.53 -14.82 -0.10
CA GLY A 31 -3.26 -15.50 -0.05
C GLY A 31 -2.11 -14.56 -0.40
N TYR A 32 -1.01 -14.63 0.35
CA TYR A 32 0.19 -13.87 0.03
C TYR A 32 1.46 -14.73 0.07
N THR A 33 2.49 -14.24 -0.61
CA THR A 33 3.82 -14.85 -0.64
C THR A 33 4.92 -13.80 -0.66
N PHE A 34 6.07 -14.13 -0.08
CA PHE A 34 7.29 -13.34 -0.20
C PHE A 34 8.19 -13.92 -1.28
N ILE A 35 8.62 -13.09 -2.22
CA ILE A 35 9.45 -13.50 -3.35
C ILE A 35 10.93 -13.44 -2.98
N SER A 36 11.62 -14.58 -3.13
CA SER A 36 13.06 -14.70 -2.91
C SER A 36 13.88 -14.23 -4.11
N PRO A 37 15.20 -14.01 -3.95
CA PRO A 37 16.06 -13.60 -5.07
C PRO A 37 16.18 -14.61 -6.21
N THR A 38 15.81 -15.85 -5.98
CA THR A 38 15.99 -16.96 -6.93
C THR A 38 14.69 -17.45 -7.57
N PHE A 39 13.56 -16.90 -7.13
CA PHE A 39 12.26 -17.32 -7.64
C PHE A 39 11.98 -16.72 -9.02
N ASP A 40 11.63 -17.58 -9.96
CA ASP A 40 11.18 -17.19 -11.30
C ASP A 40 9.65 -17.41 -11.38
N ARG A 41 8.91 -16.37 -11.08
CA ARG A 41 7.44 -16.40 -11.10
C ARG A 41 6.93 -16.77 -12.49
N PRO A 42 5.91 -17.64 -12.62
CA PRO A 42 5.21 -17.84 -13.87
C PRO A 42 4.70 -16.52 -14.46
N GLY A 43 5.23 -16.10 -15.61
CA GLY A 43 5.01 -14.78 -16.17
C GLY A 43 6.18 -13.81 -16.00
N GLY A 44 7.24 -14.24 -15.32
CA GLY A 44 8.50 -13.54 -15.19
C GLY A 44 8.67 -12.75 -13.90
N THR A 45 9.91 -12.35 -13.67
CA THR A 45 10.28 -11.37 -12.63
C THR A 45 9.73 -10.00 -13.00
N PHE A 46 9.35 -9.19 -11.99
CA PHE A 46 8.90 -7.83 -12.25
C PHE A 46 9.97 -7.04 -13.01
N GLY A 47 9.62 -6.53 -14.19
CA GLY A 47 10.54 -5.81 -15.06
C GLY A 47 11.82 -6.58 -15.43
N GLY A 48 11.85 -7.92 -15.26
CA GLY A 48 13.05 -8.74 -15.48
C GLY A 48 14.04 -8.72 -14.31
N TYR A 49 13.67 -8.18 -13.16
CA TYR A 49 14.54 -8.09 -11.97
C TYR A 49 14.07 -9.04 -10.88
N PRO A 50 14.98 -9.77 -10.22
CA PRO A 50 14.65 -10.58 -9.06
C PRO A 50 14.38 -9.69 -7.83
N SER A 51 13.62 -10.22 -6.88
CA SER A 51 13.55 -9.67 -5.52
C SER A 51 14.92 -9.80 -4.82
N TRP A 52 15.19 -8.91 -3.86
CA TRP A 52 16.41 -8.98 -3.01
C TRP A 52 16.23 -9.86 -1.79
N GLY A 53 15.04 -10.40 -1.57
CA GLY A 53 14.66 -11.17 -0.38
C GLY A 53 14.24 -10.29 0.78
N TRP A 54 13.86 -10.92 1.88
CA TRP A 54 13.18 -10.29 3.00
C TRP A 54 13.84 -10.64 4.32
N SER A 55 14.14 -9.64 5.15
CA SER A 55 14.53 -9.86 6.54
C SER A 55 13.31 -10.14 7.42
N ASP A 56 13.54 -10.80 8.56
CA ASP A 56 12.47 -11.03 9.55
C ASP A 56 11.82 -9.74 10.05
N GLN A 57 12.55 -8.62 10.07
CA GLN A 57 12.00 -7.34 10.50
C GLN A 57 11.03 -6.77 9.47
N GLU A 58 11.34 -6.86 8.19
CA GLU A 58 10.47 -6.41 7.10
C GLU A 58 9.20 -7.28 7.03
N ARG A 59 9.35 -8.59 7.16
CA ARG A 59 8.20 -9.53 7.19
C ARG A 59 7.26 -9.18 8.33
N ARG A 60 7.77 -9.06 9.57
CA ARG A 60 6.95 -8.67 10.73
C ARG A 60 6.23 -7.33 10.56
N LEU A 61 6.82 -6.39 9.82
CA LEU A 61 6.17 -5.11 9.56
C LEU A 61 5.00 -5.25 8.59
N LEU A 62 5.15 -6.05 7.52
CA LEU A 62 4.07 -6.38 6.59
C LEU A 62 2.97 -7.19 7.26
N GLU A 63 3.32 -8.22 8.01
CA GLU A 63 2.37 -9.02 8.78
C GLU A 63 1.60 -8.18 9.78
N GLY A 64 2.28 -7.26 10.48
CA GLY A 64 1.64 -6.28 11.36
C GLY A 64 0.68 -5.35 10.63
N ALA A 65 1.02 -4.90 9.41
CA ALA A 65 0.11 -4.11 8.59
C ALA A 65 -1.13 -4.91 8.15
N MET A 66 -0.98 -6.20 7.86
CA MET A 66 -2.11 -7.11 7.58
C MET A 66 -3.01 -7.30 8.79
N GLU A 67 -2.43 -7.45 9.99
CA GLU A 67 -3.19 -7.53 11.25
C GLU A 67 -4.00 -6.26 11.50
N GLU A 68 -3.44 -5.07 11.25
CA GLU A 68 -4.13 -3.79 11.39
C GLU A 68 -5.30 -3.65 10.41
N ILE A 69 -5.15 -4.09 9.16
CA ILE A 69 -6.26 -4.13 8.19
C ILE A 69 -7.33 -5.13 8.64
N SER A 70 -6.94 -6.34 9.05
CA SER A 70 -7.86 -7.37 9.52
C SER A 70 -8.62 -6.97 10.79
N ALA A 71 -8.04 -6.09 11.61
CA ALA A 71 -8.70 -5.58 12.81
C ALA A 71 -9.87 -4.64 12.52
N VAL A 72 -9.92 -4.01 11.34
CA VAL A 72 -10.94 -3.00 10.99
C VAL A 72 -11.93 -3.48 9.93
N CYS A 73 -11.69 -4.63 9.32
CA CYS A 73 -12.61 -5.23 8.33
C CYS A 73 -12.61 -6.77 8.43
N SER A 74 -13.41 -7.43 7.61
CA SER A 74 -13.51 -8.91 7.60
C SER A 74 -12.41 -9.60 6.78
N LEU A 75 -11.52 -8.83 6.16
CA LEU A 75 -10.43 -9.37 5.36
C LEU A 75 -9.44 -10.14 6.24
N GLN A 76 -9.03 -11.32 5.81
CA GLN A 76 -7.99 -12.11 6.44
C GLN A 76 -6.85 -12.34 5.45
N PHE A 77 -5.64 -12.48 5.93
CA PHE A 77 -4.48 -12.81 5.11
C PHE A 77 -3.98 -14.22 5.45
N ASP A 78 -3.59 -14.98 4.41
CA ASP A 78 -3.15 -16.36 4.55
C ASP A 78 -1.77 -16.51 3.90
N ASP A 79 -0.77 -16.82 4.73
CA ASP A 79 0.60 -17.07 4.28
C ASP A 79 0.67 -18.39 3.49
N ARG A 80 0.97 -18.30 2.21
CA ARG A 80 1.10 -19.45 1.31
C ARG A 80 2.53 -20.02 1.29
N GLY A 81 3.41 -19.47 2.11
CA GLY A 81 4.84 -19.79 2.09
C GLY A 81 5.60 -19.04 0.99
N ASP A 82 6.92 -18.95 1.15
CA ASP A 82 7.76 -18.24 0.21
C ASP A 82 7.73 -18.89 -1.19
N ASP A 83 7.81 -18.04 -2.21
CA ASP A 83 7.92 -18.46 -3.61
C ASP A 83 6.78 -19.39 -4.09
N ASN A 84 5.61 -19.22 -3.52
CA ASN A 84 4.41 -19.97 -3.90
C ASN A 84 3.55 -19.17 -4.87
N ASP A 85 2.93 -19.86 -5.85
CA ASP A 85 1.97 -19.27 -6.78
C ASP A 85 0.55 -19.80 -6.61
N ASP A 86 0.36 -20.87 -5.83
CA ASP A 86 -0.94 -21.53 -5.68
C ASP A 86 -1.80 -20.81 -4.64
N GLY A 87 -2.92 -20.27 -5.10
CA GLY A 87 -3.85 -19.53 -4.26
C GLY A 87 -3.28 -18.21 -3.69
N VAL A 88 -2.40 -17.56 -4.44
CA VAL A 88 -1.78 -16.28 -4.06
C VAL A 88 -2.43 -15.15 -4.84
N GLU A 89 -2.89 -14.14 -4.10
CA GLU A 89 -3.40 -12.87 -4.61
C GLU A 89 -2.37 -11.74 -4.48
N ILE A 90 -1.44 -11.82 -3.49
CA ILE A 90 -0.46 -10.76 -3.24
C ILE A 90 0.96 -11.31 -3.26
N TRP A 91 1.80 -10.74 -4.12
CA TRP A 91 3.22 -11.07 -4.26
C TRP A 91 4.09 -9.92 -3.75
N TYR A 92 4.86 -10.15 -2.69
CA TYR A 92 5.75 -9.15 -2.11
C TYR A 92 7.15 -9.23 -2.72
N TYR A 93 7.56 -8.17 -3.41
CA TYR A 93 8.89 -7.98 -3.98
C TYR A 93 9.68 -6.95 -3.18
N ASN A 94 10.93 -7.25 -2.89
CA ASN A 94 11.87 -6.31 -2.30
C ASN A 94 12.86 -5.86 -3.38
N LEU A 95 12.73 -4.62 -3.85
CA LEU A 95 13.42 -4.08 -5.00
C LEU A 95 14.45 -3.00 -4.59
N ASP A 96 15.44 -2.74 -5.44
CA ASP A 96 16.31 -1.58 -5.27
C ASP A 96 15.76 -0.35 -6.01
N LYS A 97 16.39 0.80 -5.81
CA LYS A 97 15.97 2.06 -6.41
C LYS A 97 16.00 2.08 -7.94
N ARG A 98 16.78 1.21 -8.58
CA ARG A 98 16.85 1.12 -10.07
C ARG A 98 15.64 0.37 -10.60
N GLN A 99 15.18 -0.61 -9.84
CA GLN A 99 14.05 -1.46 -10.16
C GLN A 99 12.71 -0.74 -9.86
N SER A 100 12.70 0.12 -8.85
CA SER A 100 11.52 0.86 -8.39
C SER A 100 11.37 2.27 -9.00
N ASP A 101 12.20 2.63 -9.97
CA ASP A 101 12.27 3.98 -10.55
C ASP A 101 12.44 5.10 -9.50
N GLY A 102 13.06 4.77 -8.37
CA GLY A 102 13.33 5.68 -7.26
C GLY A 102 12.19 5.88 -6.28
N SER A 103 11.02 5.26 -6.48
CA SER A 103 9.92 5.28 -5.50
C SER A 103 10.27 4.50 -4.23
N TYR A 104 9.59 4.81 -3.14
CA TYR A 104 9.75 4.10 -1.86
C TYR A 104 9.10 2.72 -1.88
N GLY A 105 8.02 2.60 -2.60
CA GLY A 105 7.27 1.41 -2.89
C GLY A 105 6.28 1.67 -4.01
N PHE A 106 5.61 0.65 -4.47
CA PHE A 106 4.44 0.72 -5.33
C PHE A 106 3.68 -0.59 -5.25
N ALA A 107 2.38 -0.54 -5.54
CA ALA A 107 1.56 -1.73 -5.63
C ALA A 107 0.55 -1.61 -6.79
N TYR A 108 0.13 -2.75 -7.28
CA TYR A 108 -0.93 -2.84 -8.26
C TYR A 108 -2.22 -3.32 -7.59
N THR A 109 -3.28 -2.56 -7.79
CA THR A 109 -4.60 -2.86 -7.24
C THR A 109 -5.20 -4.11 -7.87
N PRO A 110 -6.15 -4.78 -7.23
CA PRO A 110 -6.94 -5.84 -7.87
C PRO A 110 -7.53 -5.35 -9.20
N GLY A 111 -7.48 -6.17 -10.23
CA GLY A 111 -7.99 -5.84 -11.56
C GLY A 111 -7.04 -5.03 -12.45
N SER A 112 -5.83 -4.75 -12.02
CA SER A 112 -4.80 -4.07 -12.80
C SER A 112 -4.01 -5.03 -13.71
N ASP A 113 -4.68 -5.64 -14.67
CA ASP A 113 -4.11 -6.54 -15.67
C ASP A 113 -3.25 -7.69 -15.09
N SER A 114 -2.09 -7.97 -15.70
CA SER A 114 -1.21 -9.08 -15.33
C SER A 114 -0.42 -8.86 -14.03
N ASP A 115 -0.40 -7.63 -13.53
CA ASP A 115 0.43 -7.25 -12.38
C ASP A 115 -0.41 -7.06 -11.10
N GLU A 116 -1.72 -7.36 -11.14
CA GLU A 116 -2.59 -7.24 -9.97
C GLU A 116 -2.01 -7.97 -8.75
N GLY A 117 -2.06 -7.31 -7.60
CA GLY A 117 -1.57 -7.84 -6.34
C GLY A 117 -0.05 -7.85 -6.16
N LEU A 118 0.72 -7.35 -7.13
CA LEU A 118 2.14 -7.14 -6.93
C LEU A 118 2.35 -5.95 -5.98
N VAL A 119 3.10 -6.18 -4.92
CA VAL A 119 3.56 -5.17 -3.96
C VAL A 119 5.07 -5.14 -3.96
N ALA A 120 5.64 -3.99 -4.25
CA ALA A 120 7.08 -3.79 -4.25
C ALA A 120 7.48 -2.76 -3.21
N ILE A 121 8.47 -3.11 -2.39
CA ILE A 121 9.11 -2.20 -1.43
C ILE A 121 10.55 -1.96 -1.86
N ASN A 122 10.98 -0.72 -1.81
CA ASN A 122 12.34 -0.33 -2.17
C ASN A 122 13.27 -0.37 -0.94
N TRP A 123 13.92 -1.53 -0.71
CA TRP A 123 14.83 -1.71 0.42
C TRP A 123 15.96 -0.66 0.45
N SER A 124 16.42 -0.21 -0.70
CA SER A 124 17.55 0.72 -0.77
C SER A 124 17.25 2.12 -0.24
N THR A 125 16.02 2.41 0.14
CA THR A 125 15.65 3.67 0.81
C THR A 125 15.92 3.66 2.32
N TYR A 126 15.87 2.50 2.96
CA TYR A 126 16.04 2.34 4.41
C TYR A 126 17.19 1.39 4.81
N GLN A 127 17.77 0.64 3.88
CA GLN A 127 18.81 -0.34 4.14
C GLN A 127 20.05 -0.08 3.29
N ASN A 128 21.22 -0.46 3.79
CA ASN A 128 22.48 -0.50 3.06
C ASN A 128 22.66 -1.85 2.35
N ALA A 129 23.58 -1.92 1.39
CA ALA A 129 23.87 -3.16 0.66
C ALA A 129 24.42 -4.31 1.54
N ASP A 130 24.93 -4.00 2.73
CA ASP A 130 25.39 -5.00 3.71
C ASP A 130 24.27 -5.51 4.62
N GLY A 131 23.02 -5.07 4.39
CA GLY A 131 21.85 -5.45 5.18
C GLY A 131 21.62 -4.62 6.45
N SER A 132 22.51 -3.69 6.79
CA SER A 132 22.31 -2.80 7.94
C SER A 132 21.26 -1.73 7.63
N PHE A 133 20.40 -1.43 8.60
CA PHE A 133 19.39 -0.38 8.45
C PHE A 133 20.03 1.00 8.61
N LYS A 134 19.81 1.87 7.63
CA LYS A 134 20.19 3.30 7.67
C LYS A 134 19.06 4.21 8.11
N ASN A 135 17.82 3.74 7.95
CA ASN A 135 16.59 4.43 8.35
C ASN A 135 15.69 3.46 9.09
N SER A 136 14.90 3.97 10.02
CA SER A 136 13.93 3.15 10.75
C SER A 136 12.77 2.74 9.85
N ILE A 137 12.43 1.45 9.91
CA ILE A 137 11.20 0.89 9.33
C ILE A 137 10.17 0.54 10.41
N ALA A 138 10.39 0.98 11.66
CA ALA A 138 9.43 0.72 12.73
C ALA A 138 8.07 1.35 12.43
N SER A 139 7.03 0.76 12.98
CA SER A 139 5.67 1.31 12.92
C SER A 139 5.65 2.78 13.39
N GLY A 140 4.95 3.64 12.67
CA GLY A 140 4.92 5.09 12.90
C GLY A 140 6.08 5.89 12.31
N SER A 141 7.06 5.24 11.67
CA SER A 141 8.08 5.92 10.85
C SER A 141 7.57 6.12 9.42
N PHE A 142 8.21 7.01 8.67
CA PHE A 142 7.90 7.21 7.26
C PHE A 142 8.10 5.94 6.42
N TYR A 143 9.21 5.23 6.63
CA TYR A 143 9.45 3.99 5.90
C TYR A 143 8.54 2.86 6.40
N GLY A 144 8.11 2.89 7.66
CA GLY A 144 7.13 1.94 8.21
C GLY A 144 5.75 2.11 7.60
N ILE A 145 5.27 3.35 7.42
CA ILE A 145 3.96 3.57 6.80
C ILE A 145 3.94 3.16 5.32
N THR A 146 5.08 3.17 4.62
CA THR A 146 5.14 2.72 3.22
C THR A 146 4.63 1.29 3.07
N PHE A 147 4.93 0.40 4.00
CA PHE A 147 4.46 -0.98 3.98
C PHE A 147 2.92 -1.06 4.06
N LEU A 148 2.31 -0.29 4.95
CA LEU A 148 0.85 -0.23 5.09
C LEU A 148 0.21 0.45 3.86
N HIS A 149 0.84 1.49 3.33
CA HIS A 149 0.41 2.22 2.13
C HIS A 149 0.30 1.30 0.92
N GLU A 150 1.38 0.57 0.61
CA GLU A 150 1.41 -0.33 -0.54
C GLU A 150 0.46 -1.53 -0.37
N LEU A 151 0.33 -2.07 0.85
CA LEU A 151 -0.65 -3.10 1.14
C LEU A 151 -2.09 -2.59 0.91
N SER A 152 -2.38 -1.33 1.25
CA SER A 152 -3.70 -0.74 1.02
C SER A 152 -4.06 -0.65 -0.45
N HIS A 153 -3.09 -0.37 -1.33
CA HIS A 153 -3.29 -0.49 -2.78
C HIS A 153 -3.59 -1.92 -3.19
N ALA A 154 -2.84 -2.89 -2.69
CA ALA A 154 -3.04 -4.31 -3.02
C ALA A 154 -4.40 -4.85 -2.57
N VAL A 155 -5.10 -4.21 -1.65
CA VAL A 155 -6.47 -4.56 -1.25
C VAL A 155 -7.56 -3.72 -1.92
N GLY A 156 -7.20 -2.81 -2.83
CA GLY A 156 -8.16 -2.12 -3.70
C GLY A 156 -8.38 -0.63 -3.41
N LEU A 157 -7.53 -0.02 -2.58
CA LEU A 157 -7.59 1.42 -2.33
C LEU A 157 -6.62 2.18 -3.25
N LYS A 158 -6.94 3.45 -3.56
CA LYS A 158 -6.13 4.33 -4.41
C LYS A 158 -5.77 5.63 -3.71
N HIS A 159 -4.83 6.37 -4.26
CA HIS A 159 -4.55 7.71 -3.75
C HIS A 159 -5.76 8.65 -3.90
N PRO A 160 -5.95 9.58 -2.96
CA PRO A 160 -7.02 10.57 -3.03
C PRO A 160 -7.01 11.40 -4.32
N HIS A 161 -5.83 11.69 -4.87
CA HIS A 161 -5.67 12.50 -6.08
C HIS A 161 -5.90 11.72 -7.38
N ASP A 162 -5.99 10.38 -7.33
CA ASP A 162 -6.20 9.55 -8.51
C ASP A 162 -7.70 9.40 -8.83
N LYS A 163 -7.99 9.25 -10.12
CA LYS A 163 -9.27 8.76 -10.59
C LYS A 163 -9.19 7.25 -10.66
N GLY A 164 -10.09 6.56 -9.98
CA GLY A 164 -10.17 5.10 -10.03
C GLY A 164 -10.86 4.60 -11.31
N LEU A 165 -10.96 3.28 -11.41
CA LEU A 165 -11.67 2.57 -12.46
C LEU A 165 -13.19 2.73 -12.31
N PHE A 166 -13.97 2.39 -13.35
CA PHE A 166 -15.44 2.46 -13.34
C PHE A 166 -16.01 3.78 -12.81
N ASP A 167 -15.39 4.90 -13.22
CA ASP A 167 -15.80 6.24 -12.79
C ASP A 167 -15.70 6.51 -11.27
N GLN A 168 -14.93 5.72 -10.52
CA GLN A 168 -14.60 6.07 -9.15
C GLN A 168 -13.96 7.47 -9.11
N PRO A 169 -14.53 8.41 -8.34
CA PRO A 169 -14.11 9.79 -8.38
C PRO A 169 -12.75 10.00 -7.69
N ARG A 170 -12.17 11.17 -7.86
CA ARG A 170 -11.17 11.67 -6.93
C ARG A 170 -11.81 11.99 -5.58
N PHE A 171 -10.98 12.03 -4.56
CA PHE A 171 -11.41 12.44 -3.23
C PHE A 171 -12.09 13.83 -3.26
N PRO A 172 -13.11 14.07 -2.42
CA PRO A 172 -13.84 15.33 -2.39
C PRO A 172 -12.92 16.57 -2.33
N GLY A 173 -13.23 17.57 -3.15
CA GLY A 173 -12.42 18.78 -3.29
C GLY A 173 -11.17 18.65 -4.16
N LEU A 174 -10.79 17.45 -4.61
CA LEU A 174 -9.67 17.26 -5.51
C LEU A 174 -10.12 17.17 -6.98
N THR A 175 -9.29 17.71 -7.86
CA THR A 175 -9.50 17.75 -9.30
C THR A 175 -8.28 17.22 -10.04
N ARG A 176 -8.38 17.05 -11.36
CA ARG A 176 -7.22 16.70 -12.21
C ARG A 176 -6.06 17.73 -12.14
N ARG A 177 -6.33 18.95 -11.65
CA ARG A 177 -5.33 20.02 -11.55
C ARG A 177 -4.79 20.19 -10.14
N SER A 178 -5.30 19.42 -9.19
CA SER A 178 -4.83 19.45 -7.81
C SER A 178 -3.39 18.97 -7.72
N ASN A 179 -2.64 19.58 -6.82
CA ASN A 179 -1.26 19.18 -6.52
C ASN A 179 -1.29 18.07 -5.46
N GLU A 180 -0.79 16.91 -5.80
CA GLU A 180 -0.81 15.69 -4.97
C GLU A 180 -0.09 15.83 -3.62
N PHE A 181 0.89 16.75 -3.53
CA PHE A 181 1.68 16.96 -2.31
C PHE A 181 1.19 18.14 -1.47
N ARG A 182 0.11 18.84 -1.84
CA ARG A 182 -0.33 20.08 -1.18
C ARG A 182 -1.83 20.22 -1.00
N ASP A 183 -2.62 19.72 -1.95
CA ASP A 183 -4.05 19.95 -1.95
C ASP A 183 -4.75 18.95 -1.04
N LYS A 184 -5.37 19.48 0.00
CA LYS A 184 -5.96 18.71 1.09
C LYS A 184 -7.42 18.27 0.85
N GLY A 185 -7.99 18.65 -0.27
CA GLY A 185 -9.40 18.38 -0.55
C GLY A 185 -10.34 19.13 0.40
N ASP A 186 -11.59 18.71 0.39
CA ASP A 186 -12.60 19.26 1.26
C ASP A 186 -12.29 18.94 2.73
N PHE A 187 -12.49 19.91 3.60
CA PHE A 187 -12.27 19.84 5.05
C PHE A 187 -10.83 19.46 5.47
N ASP A 188 -9.85 19.63 4.58
CA ASP A 188 -8.43 19.28 4.80
C ASP A 188 -8.21 17.78 5.05
N GLN A 189 -9.09 16.90 4.56
CA GLN A 189 -9.07 15.47 4.87
C GLN A 189 -8.17 14.62 3.95
N ASN A 190 -7.69 15.17 2.82
CA ASN A 190 -6.60 14.56 2.07
C ASN A 190 -5.27 14.86 2.78
N ALA A 191 -5.08 14.31 3.95
CA ALA A 191 -3.87 14.47 4.75
C ALA A 191 -3.79 13.40 5.84
N HIS A 192 -2.57 13.09 6.34
CA HIS A 192 -2.46 12.43 7.63
C HIS A 192 -3.11 13.30 8.73
N PRO A 193 -3.86 12.77 9.69
CA PRO A 193 -4.07 11.34 10.02
C PRO A 193 -5.35 10.73 9.42
N PHE A 194 -5.97 11.34 8.41
CA PHE A 194 -7.25 10.86 7.87
C PHE A 194 -7.10 9.66 6.94
N THR A 195 -6.03 9.64 6.12
CA THR A 195 -5.71 8.53 5.23
C THR A 195 -4.19 8.37 5.08
N GLN A 196 -3.71 7.13 5.08
CA GLN A 196 -2.31 6.81 4.79
C GLN A 196 -1.98 6.88 3.30
N LEU A 197 -2.99 6.95 2.43
CA LEU A 197 -2.84 6.99 0.98
C LEU A 197 -2.56 8.40 0.43
N THR A 198 -2.51 9.40 1.30
CA THR A 198 -2.18 10.77 0.91
C THR A 198 -0.67 10.97 0.73
N TYR A 199 -0.30 11.86 -0.20
CA TYR A 199 1.05 12.41 -0.30
C TYR A 199 1.19 13.77 0.43
N VAL A 200 0.12 14.24 1.06
CA VAL A 200 0.13 15.48 1.84
C VAL A 200 0.62 15.18 3.25
N ASP A 201 1.93 15.08 3.39
CA ASP A 201 2.62 14.83 4.65
C ASP A 201 2.80 16.08 5.52
N LYS A 202 2.71 17.27 4.92
CA LYS A 202 2.83 18.57 5.60
C LYS A 202 1.47 19.22 5.76
N GLY A 203 0.84 19.02 6.93
CA GLY A 203 -0.28 19.87 6.93
C GLY A 203 -1.43 19.73 7.83
N ALA A 204 -1.39 18.96 8.84
CA ALA A 204 -2.28 19.26 9.96
C ALA A 204 -1.80 20.59 10.58
N ARG A 205 -2.67 21.58 10.57
CA ARG A 205 -2.39 22.95 11.11
C ARG A 205 -1.93 22.95 12.58
N ASN A 206 -1.81 21.81 13.22
CA ASN A 206 -1.62 21.62 14.66
C ASN A 206 -0.41 20.75 15.02
N GLY A 207 0.59 20.60 14.15
CA GLY A 207 1.79 19.83 14.50
C GLY A 207 1.56 18.32 14.68
N MET A 208 0.49 17.77 14.11
CA MET A 208 0.16 16.34 14.19
C MET A 208 0.86 15.50 13.12
N VAL A 209 1.61 16.12 12.23
CA VAL A 209 2.35 15.44 11.17
C VAL A 209 3.83 15.75 11.31
N PRO A 210 4.72 14.75 11.16
CA PRO A 210 6.16 14.96 11.24
C PRO A 210 6.65 16.02 10.25
N GLU A 211 7.60 16.83 10.66
CA GLU A 211 8.21 17.86 9.81
C GLU A 211 9.19 17.29 8.78
N SER A 212 9.61 16.02 8.95
CA SER A 212 10.55 15.34 8.06
C SER A 212 10.25 13.84 7.98
N ILE A 213 10.74 13.20 6.92
CA ILE A 213 10.66 11.74 6.74
C ILE A 213 11.47 10.94 7.78
N GLU A 214 12.35 11.59 8.52
CA GLU A 214 13.14 10.99 9.59
C GLU A 214 12.41 11.00 10.94
N ALA A 215 11.28 11.74 11.04
CA ALA A 215 10.51 11.84 12.26
C ALA A 215 9.51 10.68 12.39
N TYR A 216 9.14 10.39 13.64
CA TYR A 216 8.01 9.50 13.95
C TYR A 216 6.70 10.30 14.03
N GLY A 217 5.57 9.61 13.97
CA GLY A 217 4.22 10.19 14.09
C GLY A 217 3.38 10.00 12.83
N PHE A 218 3.84 9.17 11.90
CA PHE A 218 3.00 8.67 10.80
C PHE A 218 1.98 7.67 11.33
N LEU A 219 0.94 7.42 10.56
CA LEU A 219 -0.09 6.45 10.90
C LEU A 219 0.53 5.06 11.10
N GLN A 220 0.08 4.37 12.14
CA GLN A 220 0.47 2.99 12.45
C GLN A 220 -0.62 2.00 12.02
N THR A 221 -1.83 2.51 11.83
CA THR A 221 -3.03 1.77 11.44
C THR A 221 -3.67 2.48 10.24
N PRO A 222 -4.60 1.85 9.51
CA PRO A 222 -5.41 2.54 8.53
C PRO A 222 -6.04 3.81 9.13
N GLY A 223 -6.04 4.89 8.36
CA GLY A 223 -6.68 6.14 8.77
C GLY A 223 -8.20 6.02 8.82
N ALA A 224 -8.87 6.96 9.47
CA ALA A 224 -10.33 6.90 9.65
C ALA A 224 -11.12 6.80 8.34
N LEU A 225 -10.58 7.30 7.24
CA LEU A 225 -11.22 7.23 5.92
C LEU A 225 -10.83 5.98 5.12
N ASP A 226 -9.76 5.29 5.48
CA ASP A 226 -9.33 4.06 4.83
C ASP A 226 -10.17 2.84 5.24
N ILE A 227 -10.96 2.98 6.31
CA ILE A 227 -11.82 1.94 6.90
C ILE A 227 -13.32 2.25 6.82
N ALA A 228 -13.69 3.36 6.16
CA ALA A 228 -15.08 3.83 6.08
C ALA A 228 -15.98 3.02 5.11
#